data_7cbed6b65ec574f7fcce35c9b0c98c36
#
_entry.id   7cbed6b65ec574f7fcce35c9b0c98c36
#
_cell.length_a   1.000
_cell.length_b   1.000
_cell.length_c   1.000
_cell.angle_alpha   90.00
_cell.angle_beta   90.00
_cell.angle_gamma   90.00
#
_symmetry.space_group_name_H-M   'P 1'
#
loop_
_entity.id
_entity.type
_entity.pdbx_description
1 polymer ?
#
loop_
_entity_poly.entity_id
_entity_poly.type
_entity_poly.pdbx_seq_one_letter_code
_entity_poly.pdbx_strand_id
1 'polypeptide(L)'
;PQGCGLSAKQNECHPSRLPSLLQKSHIHGSHPGYKCCFYPEKSGVNYITVRGFEMAQAASPWTPPTADQPGLLGVHWSKGWIIEDNIIHDSKCSGISLGKEASTGHNEFTVGHRKPGYQYQMEAVFRALQIGWSKEKIGSHIVRNNVIYDCGQNGIVGHMGGAFSEIYGNHIYNIAIKHEFFGYEIAGIKLHAALDTYIHDNRIDHCTLGTWLDWQAQGVRVSRNLYYANDRDLMI
;
A
#
# COMPACT_ATOMS: atom_id res chain seq x y z
N PRO A 1 -13.75 13.24 13.59
CA PRO A 1 -12.91 12.46 12.74
C PRO A 1 -12.10 13.42 11.88
N GLN A 2 -10.90 13.75 12.36
CA GLN A 2 -10.03 14.64 11.62
C GLN A 2 -9.18 13.76 10.72
N GLY A 3 -9.38 13.90 9.41
CA GLY A 3 -8.55 13.31 8.40
C GLY A 3 -7.12 13.85 8.48
N CYS A 4 -6.14 13.05 8.06
CA CYS A 4 -4.77 13.48 7.86
C CYS A 4 -4.75 14.44 6.65
N GLY A 5 -5.22 15.66 6.83
CA GLY A 5 -5.22 16.69 5.82
C GLY A 5 -3.94 17.50 5.90
N LEU A 6 -2.91 17.12 5.16
CA LEU A 6 -1.92 18.09 4.74
C LEU A 6 -2.56 18.92 3.62
N SER A 7 -3.06 20.08 3.98
CA SER A 7 -3.36 21.12 3.03
C SER A 7 -2.05 21.45 2.30
N ALA A 8 -1.94 21.02 1.07
CA ALA A 8 -0.85 21.41 0.21
C ALA A 8 -0.98 22.90 -0.07
N LYS A 9 -0.33 23.74 0.74
CA LYS A 9 0.02 25.09 0.29
C LYS A 9 1.02 24.89 -0.84
N GLN A 10 0.63 25.28 -2.02
CA GLN A 10 1.48 25.37 -3.21
C GLN A 10 2.71 26.21 -2.85
N ASN A 11 3.83 25.53 -2.61
CA ASN A 11 5.14 26.14 -2.73
C ASN A 11 5.66 25.71 -4.10
N GLU A 12 5.69 26.68 -5.01
CA GLU A 12 6.31 26.56 -6.31
C GLU A 12 7.76 26.15 -6.16
N CYS A 13 8.09 24.92 -6.51
CA CYS A 13 9.47 24.48 -6.63
C CYS A 13 10.03 24.95 -7.97
N HIS A 14 10.84 25.98 -7.93
CA HIS A 14 11.66 26.41 -9.06
C HIS A 14 12.72 25.34 -9.38
N PRO A 15 12.88 24.89 -10.64
CA PRO A 15 13.86 23.88 -11.02
C PRO A 15 15.24 24.51 -11.26
N SER A 16 15.95 24.87 -10.23
CA SER A 16 17.35 25.23 -10.38
C SER A 16 18.08 25.17 -9.05
N ARG A 17 18.65 24.01 -8.79
CA ARG A 17 19.90 23.67 -8.09
C ARG A 17 19.74 22.31 -7.44
N LEU A 18 20.39 21.32 -8.01
CA LEU A 18 20.73 20.08 -7.31
C LEU A 18 21.81 20.38 -6.27
N PRO A 19 21.54 20.28 -4.98
CA PRO A 19 22.61 20.11 -4.00
C PRO A 19 22.89 18.61 -3.87
N SER A 20 24.14 18.25 -4.04
CA SER A 20 24.70 16.93 -3.80
C SER A 20 24.81 16.64 -2.29
N LEU A 21 23.71 16.62 -1.59
CA LEU A 21 23.52 16.07 -0.25
C LEU A 21 22.01 15.81 -0.13
N LEU A 22 21.62 14.56 -0.27
CA LEU A 22 20.27 14.09 0.05
C LEU A 22 20.00 14.35 1.54
N GLN A 23 19.52 15.52 1.87
CA GLN A 23 18.96 15.79 3.17
C GLN A 23 17.58 15.11 3.15
N LYS A 24 17.52 13.88 3.68
CA LYS A 24 16.26 13.14 3.82
C LYS A 24 15.34 13.94 4.74
N SER A 25 14.19 14.29 4.25
CA SER A 25 13.15 14.91 5.07
C SER A 25 12.50 13.82 5.91
N HIS A 26 12.59 13.94 7.23
CA HIS A 26 11.95 13.01 8.16
C HIS A 26 10.51 13.46 8.42
N ILE A 27 9.56 12.55 8.17
CA ILE A 27 8.16 12.77 8.53
C ILE A 27 7.79 11.74 9.58
N HIS A 28 7.65 12.19 10.83
CA HIS A 28 7.22 11.35 11.94
C HIS A 28 5.75 11.56 12.22
N GLY A 29 4.98 10.49 12.22
CA GLY A 29 3.62 10.47 12.74
C GLY A 29 3.59 10.42 14.27
N SER A 30 4.33 11.31 14.95
CA SER A 30 4.59 11.25 16.39
C SER A 30 3.39 11.59 17.29
N HIS A 31 2.20 11.77 16.74
CA HIS A 31 0.98 12.00 17.52
C HIS A 31 0.10 10.74 17.54
N PRO A 32 -0.47 10.32 18.67
CA PRO A 32 -1.30 9.11 18.78
C PRO A 32 -2.59 9.12 17.92
N GLY A 33 -2.74 10.08 17.03
CA GLY A 33 -3.88 10.21 16.12
C GLY A 33 -3.57 10.19 14.63
N TYR A 34 -2.31 10.18 14.19
CA TYR A 34 -2.01 10.15 12.76
C TYR A 34 -2.04 8.73 12.22
N LYS A 35 -2.99 8.47 11.32
CA LYS A 35 -3.17 7.17 10.67
C LYS A 35 -2.24 6.96 9.47
N CYS A 36 -1.75 8.03 8.88
CA CYS A 36 -0.92 8.03 7.66
C CYS A 36 -0.05 9.29 7.59
N CYS A 37 1.04 9.24 6.83
CA CYS A 37 1.86 10.39 6.46
C CYS A 37 1.36 11.06 5.18
N PHE A 38 1.00 10.24 4.19
CA PHE A 38 0.44 10.70 2.92
C PHE A 38 -0.82 9.90 2.60
N TYR A 39 -1.93 10.60 2.45
CA TYR A 39 -3.18 10.00 2.00
C TYR A 39 -4.10 11.09 1.44
N PRO A 40 -4.46 11.05 0.16
CA PRO A 40 -5.38 12.03 -0.42
C PRO A 40 -6.81 11.78 0.10
N GLU A 41 -7.46 12.80 0.60
CA GLU A 41 -8.85 12.71 1.09
C GLU A 41 -9.83 12.40 -0.04
N LYS A 42 -9.53 12.87 -1.25
CA LYS A 42 -10.38 12.67 -2.43
C LYS A 42 -9.80 11.59 -3.33
N SER A 43 -10.67 10.81 -3.94
CA SER A 43 -10.29 9.93 -5.06
C SER A 43 -9.89 10.75 -6.29
N GLY A 44 -9.13 10.13 -7.20
CA GLY A 44 -8.73 10.76 -8.46
C GLY A 44 -7.60 11.81 -8.35
N VAL A 45 -6.86 11.83 -7.25
CA VAL A 45 -5.63 12.64 -7.13
C VAL A 45 -4.50 11.86 -7.81
N ASN A 46 -4.33 12.10 -9.09
CA ASN A 46 -3.48 11.29 -9.97
C ASN A 46 -2.08 11.88 -10.17
N TYR A 47 -1.14 11.02 -10.61
CA TYR A 47 0.19 11.39 -11.09
C TYR A 47 1.05 12.13 -10.05
N ILE A 48 0.98 11.70 -8.81
CA ILE A 48 1.81 12.23 -7.72
C ILE A 48 3.10 11.41 -7.63
N THR A 49 4.22 12.09 -7.42
CA THR A 49 5.49 11.46 -7.09
C THR A 49 5.83 11.73 -5.62
N VAL A 50 6.08 10.65 -4.87
CA VAL A 50 6.58 10.69 -3.48
C VAL A 50 7.97 10.10 -3.48
N ARG A 51 8.98 10.92 -3.21
CA ARG A 51 10.38 10.52 -3.36
C ARG A 51 11.29 11.10 -2.28
N GLY A 52 12.21 10.27 -1.78
CA GLY A 52 13.32 10.70 -0.93
C GLY A 52 12.92 11.04 0.51
N PHE A 53 11.79 10.54 0.97
CA PHE A 53 11.33 10.72 2.34
C PHE A 53 11.73 9.53 3.22
N GLU A 54 11.95 9.82 4.49
CA GLU A 54 11.87 8.83 5.56
C GLU A 54 10.56 9.05 6.31
N MET A 55 9.71 8.02 6.34
CA MET A 55 8.35 8.08 6.89
C MET A 55 8.17 6.96 7.90
N ALA A 56 7.75 7.29 9.11
CA ALA A 56 7.63 6.32 10.21
C ALA A 56 6.52 6.64 11.19
N GLN A 57 6.21 5.67 12.06
CA GLN A 57 5.39 5.80 13.25
C GLN A 57 3.93 6.17 12.98
N ALA A 58 3.36 5.60 11.92
CA ALA A 58 1.93 5.76 11.66
C ALA A 58 1.10 4.74 12.44
N ALA A 59 0.07 5.22 13.12
CA ALA A 59 -0.95 4.41 13.78
C ALA A 59 -2.02 3.93 12.79
N SER A 60 -1.59 3.39 11.63
CA SER A 60 -2.51 2.89 10.62
C SER A 60 -3.40 1.78 11.22
N PRO A 61 -4.72 1.80 10.97
CA PRO A 61 -5.60 0.78 11.53
C PRO A 61 -5.40 -0.55 10.81
N TRP A 62 -5.60 -1.65 11.55
CA TRP A 62 -5.79 -2.93 10.90
C TRP A 62 -7.13 -2.95 10.17
N THR A 63 -7.12 -3.40 8.94
CA THR A 63 -8.32 -3.51 8.12
C THR A 63 -8.29 -4.76 7.24
N PRO A 64 -9.44 -5.43 7.07
CA PRO A 64 -9.58 -6.51 6.12
C PRO A 64 -9.59 -5.96 4.67
N PRO A 65 -9.49 -6.82 3.65
CA PRO A 65 -9.52 -6.39 2.25
C PRO A 65 -10.81 -5.68 1.84
N THR A 66 -11.88 -5.91 2.59
CA THR A 66 -13.18 -5.25 2.35
C THR A 66 -13.25 -3.80 2.82
N ALA A 67 -12.33 -3.36 3.66
CA ALA A 67 -12.28 -1.99 4.18
C ALA A 67 -11.21 -1.15 3.48
N ASP A 68 -11.25 0.14 3.68
CA ASP A 68 -10.18 1.03 3.26
C ASP A 68 -8.90 0.77 4.07
N GLN A 69 -7.79 0.64 3.39
CA GLN A 69 -6.48 0.33 3.97
C GLN A 69 -5.52 1.49 3.67
N PRO A 70 -5.54 2.57 4.45
CA PRO A 70 -4.79 3.77 4.09
C PRO A 70 -3.27 3.56 4.05
N GLY A 71 -2.70 2.66 4.86
CA GLY A 71 -1.27 2.50 5.01
C GLY A 71 -0.60 3.71 5.66
N LEU A 72 0.70 3.67 5.84
CA LEU A 72 1.49 4.83 6.23
C LEU A 72 1.56 5.84 5.07
N LEU A 73 1.73 5.35 3.86
CA LEU A 73 1.56 6.06 2.60
C LEU A 73 0.47 5.36 1.78
N GLY A 74 -0.54 6.07 1.35
CA GLY A 74 -1.62 5.51 0.56
C GLY A 74 -2.00 6.40 -0.61
N VAL A 75 -2.33 5.77 -1.74
CA VAL A 75 -2.73 6.46 -2.96
C VAL A 75 -4.25 6.65 -3.07
N HIS A 76 -5.02 6.07 -2.12
CA HIS A 76 -6.47 6.02 -2.13
C HIS A 76 -7.00 5.37 -3.43
N TRP A 77 -7.89 5.99 -4.14
CA TRP A 77 -8.41 5.56 -5.42
C TRP A 77 -7.92 6.51 -6.51
N SER A 78 -6.76 6.21 -7.10
CA SER A 78 -6.05 7.12 -7.98
C SER A 78 -5.26 6.36 -9.06
N LYS A 79 -4.59 7.10 -9.92
CA LYS A 79 -3.81 6.56 -11.03
C LYS A 79 -2.41 7.14 -11.08
N GLY A 80 -1.45 6.32 -11.48
CA GLY A 80 -0.16 6.74 -11.96
C GLY A 80 0.76 7.38 -10.92
N TRP A 81 0.66 7.01 -9.66
CA TRP A 81 1.62 7.47 -8.66
C TRP A 81 2.97 6.81 -8.86
N ILE A 82 4.03 7.56 -8.55
CA ILE A 82 5.40 7.07 -8.46
C ILE A 82 5.84 7.20 -7.01
N ILE A 83 6.14 6.06 -6.39
CA ILE A 83 6.62 5.98 -5.01
C ILE A 83 8.02 5.38 -5.08
N GLU A 84 9.04 6.22 -4.88
CA GLU A 84 10.42 5.82 -5.13
C GLU A 84 11.43 6.41 -4.15
N ASP A 85 12.50 5.66 -3.92
CA ASP A 85 13.65 6.10 -3.12
C ASP A 85 13.28 6.56 -1.69
N ASN A 86 12.21 5.99 -1.10
CA ASN A 86 11.78 6.29 0.26
C ASN A 86 12.25 5.23 1.25
N ILE A 87 12.32 5.61 2.53
CA ILE A 87 12.44 4.69 3.67
C ILE A 87 11.13 4.75 4.44
N ILE A 88 10.46 3.60 4.59
CA ILE A 88 9.12 3.48 5.18
C ILE A 88 9.18 2.41 6.27
N HIS A 89 8.87 2.76 7.51
CA HIS A 89 9.02 1.81 8.61
C HIS A 89 8.15 2.15 9.83
N ASP A 90 8.11 1.22 10.78
CA ASP A 90 7.36 1.37 12.03
C ASP A 90 5.89 1.78 11.82
N SER A 91 5.25 1.26 10.78
CA SER A 91 3.81 1.35 10.64
C SER A 91 3.14 0.31 11.54
N LYS A 92 2.11 0.70 12.28
CA LYS A 92 1.37 -0.27 13.07
C LYS A 92 0.78 -1.39 12.22
N CYS A 93 0.30 -1.08 11.03
CA CYS A 93 -0.22 -2.06 10.09
C CYS A 93 0.54 -2.01 8.77
N SER A 94 0.10 -1.26 7.78
CA SER A 94 0.66 -1.32 6.44
C SER A 94 1.61 -0.16 6.14
N GLY A 95 2.67 -0.41 5.42
CA GLY A 95 3.60 0.60 4.94
C GLY A 95 3.01 1.39 3.77
N ILE A 96 2.90 0.79 2.60
CA ILE A 96 2.32 1.41 1.40
C ILE A 96 0.98 0.75 1.09
N SER A 97 -0.03 1.57 0.76
CA SER A 97 -1.30 1.10 0.21
C SER A 97 -1.48 1.59 -1.22
N LEU A 98 -1.68 0.66 -2.16
CA LEU A 98 -1.99 0.96 -3.56
C LEU A 98 -3.48 1.22 -3.78
N GLY A 99 -4.20 1.34 -2.69
CA GLY A 99 -5.52 1.92 -2.67
C GLY A 99 -6.68 0.96 -2.84
N LYS A 100 -7.75 1.50 -2.39
CA LYS A 100 -9.12 1.05 -2.54
C LYS A 100 -9.99 2.28 -2.47
N GLU A 101 -11.08 2.32 -3.20
CA GLU A 101 -12.03 3.41 -3.09
C GLU A 101 -12.81 3.24 -1.78
N ALA A 102 -12.78 4.25 -0.90
CA ALA A 102 -13.27 4.14 0.47
C ALA A 102 -14.76 3.77 0.55
N SER A 103 -15.59 4.26 -0.38
CA SER A 103 -17.03 3.95 -0.39
C SER A 103 -17.34 2.52 -0.82
N THR A 104 -16.40 1.83 -1.44
CA THR A 104 -16.59 0.42 -1.84
C THR A 104 -16.39 -0.55 -0.68
N GLY A 105 -15.80 -0.10 0.42
CA GLY A 105 -15.42 -0.95 1.54
C GLY A 105 -16.02 -0.54 2.87
N HIS A 106 -16.06 -1.49 3.76
CA HIS A 106 -16.50 -1.31 5.15
C HIS A 106 -15.92 -2.42 6.01
N ASN A 107 -15.97 -2.25 7.31
CA ASN A 107 -15.44 -3.19 8.27
C ASN A 107 -16.53 -4.10 8.90
N GLU A 108 -17.68 -4.25 8.29
CA GLU A 108 -18.78 -5.06 8.83
C GLU A 108 -18.43 -6.54 8.98
N PHE A 109 -17.53 -7.05 8.17
CA PHE A 109 -17.06 -8.43 8.28
C PHE A 109 -16.47 -8.73 9.66
N THR A 110 -15.63 -7.85 10.17
CA THR A 110 -14.97 -8.04 11.47
C THR A 110 -15.83 -7.63 12.66
N VAL A 111 -16.86 -6.82 12.46
CA VAL A 111 -17.72 -6.29 13.51
C VAL A 111 -19.05 -7.04 13.61
N GLY A 112 -19.67 -7.30 12.48
CA GLY A 112 -21.06 -7.77 12.46
C GLY A 112 -21.26 -9.24 12.08
N HIS A 113 -20.31 -9.86 11.41
CA HIS A 113 -20.36 -11.27 10.94
C HIS A 113 -21.68 -11.68 10.26
N ARG A 114 -22.39 -10.73 9.64
CA ARG A 114 -23.73 -10.97 9.05
C ARG A 114 -23.69 -11.79 7.78
N LYS A 115 -22.55 -11.76 7.08
CA LYS A 115 -22.32 -12.44 5.81
C LYS A 115 -20.93 -13.05 5.79
N PRO A 116 -20.68 -14.08 4.98
CA PRO A 116 -19.32 -14.55 4.72
C PRO A 116 -18.43 -13.43 4.16
N GLY A 117 -17.15 -13.40 4.55
CA GLY A 117 -16.20 -12.39 4.09
C GLY A 117 -16.11 -12.26 2.57
N TYR A 118 -16.21 -13.38 1.88
CA TYR A 118 -16.24 -13.45 0.42
C TYR A 118 -17.42 -12.72 -0.22
N GLN A 119 -18.57 -12.74 0.40
CA GLN A 119 -19.73 -12.00 -0.10
C GLN A 119 -19.48 -10.49 -0.01
N TYR A 120 -18.96 -10.00 1.11
CA TYR A 120 -18.57 -8.60 1.26
C TYR A 120 -17.54 -8.19 0.22
N GLN A 121 -16.57 -9.06 -0.05
CA GLN A 121 -15.53 -8.80 -1.03
C GLN A 121 -16.10 -8.68 -2.44
N MET A 122 -17.01 -9.56 -2.84
CA MET A 122 -17.69 -9.47 -4.13
C MET A 122 -18.53 -8.20 -4.25
N GLU A 123 -19.25 -7.83 -3.20
CA GLU A 123 -20.02 -6.58 -3.18
C GLU A 123 -19.12 -5.35 -3.35
N ALA A 124 -17.94 -5.35 -2.73
CA ALA A 124 -16.97 -4.29 -2.91
C ALA A 124 -16.48 -4.18 -4.37
N VAL A 125 -16.22 -5.32 -5.02
CA VAL A 125 -15.84 -5.35 -6.44
C VAL A 125 -16.94 -4.81 -7.33
N PHE A 126 -18.20 -5.22 -7.12
CA PHE A 126 -19.31 -4.68 -7.91
C PHE A 126 -19.50 -3.18 -7.74
N ARG A 127 -19.34 -2.67 -6.54
CA ARG A 127 -19.35 -1.22 -6.29
C ARG A 127 -18.21 -0.51 -7.01
N ALA A 128 -17.00 -1.07 -6.97
CA ALA A 128 -15.86 -0.53 -7.67
C ALA A 128 -16.08 -0.46 -9.19
N LEU A 129 -16.70 -1.48 -9.78
CA LEU A 129 -17.08 -1.45 -11.19
C LEU A 129 -18.05 -0.31 -11.52
N GLN A 130 -19.00 -0.04 -10.64
CA GLN A 130 -19.95 1.09 -10.81
C GLN A 130 -19.25 2.45 -10.71
N ILE A 131 -18.28 2.60 -9.81
CA ILE A 131 -17.49 3.83 -9.64
C ILE A 131 -16.52 4.01 -10.80
N GLY A 132 -16.01 2.94 -11.37
CA GLY A 132 -15.11 2.92 -12.51
C GLY A 132 -13.77 2.30 -12.19
N TRP A 133 -13.74 0.98 -12.14
CA TRP A 133 -12.50 0.20 -12.06
C TRP A 133 -11.99 -0.12 -13.45
N SER A 134 -11.14 0.73 -13.97
CA SER A 134 -10.56 0.59 -15.30
C SER A 134 -9.15 1.16 -15.36
N LYS A 135 -8.36 0.74 -16.32
CA LYS A 135 -6.97 1.19 -16.51
C LYS A 135 -6.86 2.69 -16.79
N GLU A 136 -7.90 3.29 -17.34
CA GLU A 136 -7.96 4.73 -17.60
C GLU A 136 -8.11 5.54 -16.32
N LYS A 137 -8.71 4.97 -15.28
CA LYS A 137 -9.10 5.68 -14.05
C LYS A 137 -8.21 5.40 -12.86
N ILE A 138 -7.73 4.16 -12.70
CA ILE A 138 -6.99 3.76 -11.49
C ILE A 138 -5.74 2.93 -11.81
N GLY A 139 -4.92 2.70 -10.78
CA GLY A 139 -3.77 1.82 -10.86
C GLY A 139 -2.61 2.41 -11.65
N SER A 140 -1.87 1.56 -12.32
CA SER A 140 -0.67 1.96 -13.10
C SER A 140 0.36 2.71 -12.24
N HIS A 141 0.48 2.33 -10.98
CA HIS A 141 1.46 2.90 -10.06
C HIS A 141 2.83 2.29 -10.30
N ILE A 142 3.88 3.04 -10.01
CA ILE A 142 5.26 2.58 -9.97
C ILE A 142 5.75 2.67 -8.53
N VAL A 143 6.09 1.52 -7.95
CA VAL A 143 6.66 1.45 -6.60
C VAL A 143 8.05 0.85 -6.70
N ARG A 144 9.09 1.69 -6.53
CA ARG A 144 10.45 1.22 -6.79
C ARG A 144 11.48 1.79 -5.84
N ASN A 145 12.55 1.00 -5.62
CA ASN A 145 13.73 1.42 -4.89
C ASN A 145 13.44 1.92 -3.46
N ASN A 146 12.34 1.48 -2.86
CA ASN A 146 12.03 1.83 -1.48
C ASN A 146 12.64 0.79 -0.53
N VAL A 147 12.93 1.21 0.68
CA VAL A 147 13.26 0.36 1.82
C VAL A 147 12.06 0.37 2.76
N ILE A 148 11.42 -0.80 2.96
CA ILE A 148 10.18 -0.92 3.73
C ILE A 148 10.39 -1.99 4.80
N TYR A 149 10.21 -1.64 6.07
CA TYR A 149 10.46 -2.59 7.16
C TYR A 149 9.67 -2.30 8.44
N ASP A 150 9.65 -3.29 9.33
CA ASP A 150 9.02 -3.19 10.65
C ASP A 150 7.55 -2.71 10.60
N CYS A 151 6.81 -3.16 9.58
CA CYS A 151 5.38 -2.92 9.48
C CYS A 151 4.62 -4.12 10.07
N GLY A 152 3.62 -3.86 10.90
CA GLY A 152 2.94 -4.89 11.68
C GLY A 152 2.02 -5.80 10.87
N GLN A 153 1.63 -5.38 9.66
CA GLN A 153 0.72 -6.13 8.80
C GLN A 153 1.30 -6.34 7.39
N ASN A 154 1.50 -5.29 6.62
CA ASN A 154 2.00 -5.39 5.25
C ASN A 154 3.13 -4.40 4.96
N GLY A 155 4.04 -4.79 4.08
CA GLY A 155 4.93 -3.83 3.44
C GLY A 155 4.17 -3.01 2.38
N ILE A 156 3.61 -3.70 1.39
CA ILE A 156 2.78 -3.12 0.33
C ILE A 156 1.46 -3.88 0.28
N VAL A 157 0.35 -3.17 0.33
CA VAL A 157 -1.00 -3.75 0.25
C VAL A 157 -1.82 -3.07 -0.83
N GLY A 158 -2.79 -3.77 -1.41
CA GLY A 158 -3.76 -3.18 -2.32
C GLY A 158 -4.95 -4.10 -2.59
N HIS A 159 -6.11 -3.48 -2.77
CA HIS A 159 -7.31 -4.17 -3.22
C HIS A 159 -7.91 -3.40 -4.39
N MET A 160 -7.81 -3.94 -5.58
CA MET A 160 -8.21 -3.36 -6.85
C MET A 160 -7.36 -2.16 -7.32
N GLY A 161 -7.03 -1.22 -6.44
CA GLY A 161 -6.28 -0.01 -6.79
C GLY A 161 -4.85 -0.26 -7.24
N GLY A 162 -4.26 -1.41 -6.89
CA GLY A 162 -2.93 -1.84 -7.35
C GLY A 162 -2.89 -2.41 -8.77
N ALA A 163 -4.02 -2.54 -9.46
CA ALA A 163 -4.06 -3.09 -10.81
C ALA A 163 -3.17 -2.30 -11.80
N PHE A 164 -2.59 -3.00 -12.78
CA PHE A 164 -1.75 -2.43 -13.85
C PHE A 164 -0.46 -1.77 -13.36
N SER A 165 -0.05 -2.05 -12.14
CA SER A 165 1.09 -1.41 -11.47
C SER A 165 2.38 -2.22 -11.64
N GLU A 166 3.50 -1.55 -11.40
CA GLU A 166 4.83 -2.15 -11.42
C GLU A 166 5.52 -1.93 -10.06
N ILE A 167 5.99 -3.03 -9.45
CA ILE A 167 6.61 -3.03 -8.12
C ILE A 167 7.98 -3.67 -8.25
N TYR A 168 9.05 -2.88 -8.13
CA TYR A 168 10.40 -3.40 -8.37
C TYR A 168 11.51 -2.68 -7.62
N GLY A 169 12.64 -3.38 -7.47
CA GLY A 169 13.83 -2.82 -6.85
C GLY A 169 13.67 -2.46 -5.37
N ASN A 170 12.58 -2.89 -4.73
CA ASN A 170 12.36 -2.58 -3.32
C ASN A 170 13.05 -3.61 -2.42
N HIS A 171 13.49 -3.17 -1.25
CA HIS A 171 13.90 -4.04 -0.15
C HIS A 171 12.81 -4.00 0.92
N ILE A 172 12.13 -5.13 1.12
CA ILE A 172 11.01 -5.28 2.06
C ILE A 172 11.40 -6.35 3.08
N TYR A 173 11.40 -5.99 4.37
CA TYR A 173 11.82 -6.96 5.40
C TYR A 173 11.16 -6.72 6.77
N ASN A 174 11.21 -7.73 7.62
CA ASN A 174 10.62 -7.71 8.96
C ASN A 174 9.13 -7.35 8.96
N ILE A 175 8.37 -7.90 8.01
CA ILE A 175 6.94 -7.63 7.94
C ILE A 175 6.13 -8.65 8.71
N ALA A 176 5.23 -8.18 9.58
CA ALA A 176 4.33 -8.96 10.43
C ALA A 176 5.03 -9.92 11.41
N ILE A 177 6.32 -9.73 11.68
CA ILE A 177 7.13 -10.62 12.53
C ILE A 177 6.71 -10.63 14.01
N LYS A 178 5.99 -9.60 14.45
CA LYS A 178 5.48 -9.53 15.84
C LYS A 178 4.26 -10.41 16.07
N HIS A 179 3.65 -10.94 14.98
CA HIS A 179 2.44 -11.76 15.01
C HIS A 179 1.27 -11.13 15.79
N GLU A 180 1.21 -9.80 15.86
CA GLU A 180 0.08 -9.07 16.45
C GLU A 180 -1.17 -9.20 15.58
N PHE A 181 -0.98 -9.35 14.28
CA PHE A 181 -2.02 -9.59 13.30
C PHE A 181 -1.71 -10.89 12.56
N PHE A 182 -2.72 -11.70 12.32
CA PHE A 182 -2.55 -12.94 11.56
C PHE A 182 -3.82 -13.30 10.78
N GLY A 183 -3.67 -14.16 9.80
CA GLY A 183 -4.77 -14.71 9.02
C GLY A 183 -5.11 -13.89 7.79
N TYR A 184 -5.34 -12.60 7.92
CA TYR A 184 -5.72 -11.73 6.82
C TYR A 184 -4.65 -10.67 6.55
N GLU A 185 -4.36 -10.46 5.27
CA GLU A 185 -3.59 -9.30 4.83
C GLU A 185 -2.21 -9.17 5.49
N ILE A 186 -1.48 -10.27 5.63
CA ILE A 186 -0.13 -10.26 6.18
C ILE A 186 0.88 -10.69 5.13
N ALA A 187 1.67 -9.79 4.62
CA ALA A 187 2.79 -10.13 3.73
C ALA A 187 3.73 -8.94 3.48
N GLY A 188 4.91 -9.21 2.96
CA GLY A 188 5.75 -8.18 2.36
C GLY A 188 5.00 -7.45 1.25
N ILE A 189 4.40 -8.19 0.31
CA ILE A 189 3.50 -7.66 -0.72
C ILE A 189 2.20 -8.47 -0.69
N LYS A 190 1.07 -7.82 -0.45
CA LYS A 190 -0.24 -8.45 -0.40
C LYS A 190 -1.23 -7.74 -1.31
N LEU A 191 -1.66 -8.42 -2.37
CA LEU A 191 -2.57 -7.83 -3.35
C LEU A 191 -3.80 -8.70 -3.57
N HIS A 192 -4.97 -8.05 -3.58
CA HIS A 192 -6.22 -8.58 -4.10
C HIS A 192 -6.56 -7.92 -5.44
N ALA A 193 -7.14 -8.68 -6.34
CA ALA A 193 -7.52 -8.18 -7.66
C ALA A 193 -6.36 -7.45 -8.36
N ALA A 194 -5.17 -8.03 -8.29
CA ALA A 194 -3.99 -7.58 -9.01
C ALA A 194 -4.16 -7.97 -10.48
N LEU A 195 -4.59 -7.04 -11.31
CA LEU A 195 -4.71 -7.24 -12.75
C LEU A 195 -3.47 -6.71 -13.44
N ASP A 196 -2.89 -7.49 -14.36
CA ASP A 196 -1.75 -7.10 -15.18
C ASP A 196 -0.65 -6.36 -14.39
N THR A 197 -0.37 -6.85 -13.19
CA THR A 197 0.62 -6.27 -12.28
C THR A 197 1.96 -6.96 -12.45
N TYR A 198 3.06 -6.21 -12.44
CA TYR A 198 4.39 -6.75 -12.58
C TYR A 198 5.19 -6.54 -11.29
N ILE A 199 5.65 -7.65 -10.68
CA ILE A 199 6.41 -7.67 -9.43
C ILE A 199 7.78 -8.30 -9.70
N HIS A 200 8.85 -7.51 -9.68
CA HIS A 200 10.16 -8.01 -10.08
C HIS A 200 11.33 -7.31 -9.41
N ASP A 201 12.46 -7.98 -9.42
CA ASP A 201 13.73 -7.45 -8.92
C ASP A 201 13.66 -6.89 -7.48
N ASN A 202 12.72 -7.38 -6.66
CA ASN A 202 12.63 -7.03 -5.24
C ASN A 202 13.46 -7.99 -4.39
N ARG A 203 13.92 -7.50 -3.25
CA ARG A 203 14.41 -8.32 -2.16
C ARG A 203 13.37 -8.33 -1.04
N ILE A 204 12.90 -9.52 -0.65
CA ILE A 204 11.87 -9.70 0.37
C ILE A 204 12.39 -10.73 1.37
N ASP A 205 12.67 -10.30 2.59
CA ASP A 205 13.29 -11.16 3.59
C ASP A 205 12.76 -10.93 5.01
N HIS A 206 12.83 -11.99 5.82
CA HIS A 206 12.40 -11.99 7.22
C HIS A 206 10.93 -11.51 7.39
N CYS A 207 10.05 -11.91 6.49
CA CYS A 207 8.63 -11.64 6.56
C CYS A 207 7.87 -12.91 6.98
N THR A 208 6.75 -12.78 7.67
CA THR A 208 5.86 -13.91 7.92
C THR A 208 5.38 -14.51 6.59
N LEU A 209 5.11 -13.69 5.60
CA LEU A 209 4.85 -14.10 4.24
C LEU A 209 5.48 -13.10 3.26
N GLY A 210 6.20 -13.58 2.26
CA GLY A 210 6.90 -12.72 1.31
C GLY A 210 5.94 -12.01 0.36
N THR A 211 5.36 -12.73 -0.60
CA THR A 211 4.36 -12.19 -1.53
C THR A 211 3.11 -13.05 -1.52
N TRP A 212 1.97 -12.42 -1.38
CA TRP A 212 0.67 -13.07 -1.44
C TRP A 212 -0.22 -12.40 -2.49
N LEU A 213 -0.49 -13.13 -3.57
CA LEU A 213 -1.47 -12.76 -4.59
C LEU A 213 -2.76 -13.51 -4.27
N ASP A 214 -3.74 -12.78 -3.82
CA ASP A 214 -5.00 -13.35 -3.37
C ASP A 214 -6.09 -13.14 -4.44
N TRP A 215 -7.31 -13.27 -4.07
CA TRP A 215 -8.50 -13.22 -4.88
C TRP A 215 -8.40 -12.33 -6.12
N GLN A 216 -8.83 -12.88 -7.26
CA GLN A 216 -8.96 -12.19 -8.54
C GLN A 216 -7.63 -11.67 -9.13
N ALA A 217 -6.49 -12.20 -8.71
CA ALA A 217 -5.23 -11.93 -9.38
C ALA A 217 -5.23 -12.54 -10.79
N GLN A 218 -5.00 -11.72 -11.81
CA GLN A 218 -4.99 -12.13 -13.21
C GLN A 218 -3.91 -11.39 -13.98
N GLY A 219 -3.21 -12.09 -14.88
CA GLY A 219 -2.17 -11.47 -15.70
C GLY A 219 -0.94 -10.98 -14.91
N VAL A 220 -0.81 -11.38 -13.65
CA VAL A 220 0.30 -10.96 -12.80
C VAL A 220 1.56 -11.71 -13.19
N ARG A 221 2.65 -10.98 -13.33
CA ARG A 221 3.97 -11.56 -13.53
C ARG A 221 4.83 -11.31 -12.31
N VAL A 222 5.36 -12.40 -11.73
CA VAL A 222 6.34 -12.37 -10.63
C VAL A 222 7.65 -12.94 -11.15
N SER A 223 8.72 -12.16 -11.13
CA SER A 223 10.01 -12.63 -11.68
C SER A 223 11.21 -11.94 -11.04
N ARG A 224 12.33 -12.63 -10.97
CA ARG A 224 13.62 -12.12 -10.51
C ARG A 224 13.58 -11.49 -9.09
N ASN A 225 12.65 -11.89 -8.26
CA ASN A 225 12.65 -11.48 -6.86
C ASN A 225 13.54 -12.42 -6.05
N LEU A 226 14.24 -11.87 -5.07
CA LEU A 226 14.98 -12.62 -4.07
C LEU A 226 14.13 -12.75 -2.81
N TYR A 227 13.78 -13.98 -2.45
CA TYR A 227 13.14 -14.30 -1.18
C TYR A 227 14.15 -14.97 -0.27
N TYR A 228 14.20 -14.55 0.99
CA TYR A 228 15.16 -15.09 1.94
C TYR A 228 14.60 -15.06 3.37
N ALA A 229 14.72 -16.17 4.08
CA ALA A 229 14.33 -16.29 5.48
C ALA A 229 12.90 -15.81 5.81
N ASN A 230 11.95 -15.96 4.88
CA ASN A 230 10.54 -15.77 5.16
C ASN A 230 9.95 -17.09 5.69
N ASP A 231 8.88 -17.04 6.50
CA ASP A 231 8.17 -18.27 6.89
C ASP A 231 7.54 -18.94 5.66
N ARG A 232 7.09 -18.11 4.72
CA ARG A 232 6.62 -18.53 3.40
C ARG A 232 6.94 -17.48 2.35
N ASP A 233 7.56 -17.87 1.25
CA ASP A 233 8.03 -16.92 0.23
C ASP A 233 6.91 -16.42 -0.67
N LEU A 234 6.08 -17.32 -1.20
CA LEU A 234 5.06 -17.00 -2.19
C LEU A 234 3.77 -17.79 -1.91
N MET A 235 2.63 -17.12 -1.97
CA MET A 235 1.30 -17.70 -1.94
C MET A 235 0.44 -17.10 -3.05
N ILE A 236 -0.23 -17.99 -3.83
CA ILE A 236 -1.11 -17.64 -4.95
C ILE A 236 -2.40 -18.44 -4.82
#